data_99795bdf28d57edb04d0c7451659974b
#
_entry.id   99795bdf28d57edb04d0c7451659974b
#
_cell.length_a   1.000
_cell.length_b   1.000
_cell.length_c   1.000
_cell.angle_alpha   90.00
_cell.angle_beta   90.00
_cell.angle_gamma   90.00
#
_symmetry.space_group_name_H-M   'P 1'
#
loop_
_entity.id
_entity.type
_entity.pdbx_description
1 polymer ?
#
loop_
_entity_poly.entity_id
_entity_poly.type
_entity_poly.pdbx_seq_one_letter_code
_entity_poly.pdbx_strand_id
1 'polypeptide(L)'
;YKDCVEEMAMVNKAFIETMIEGDANGRGFQYPIPTYSITSDFDWSDTENNRLLFEMTAKYGTPYFSNYINSDMEPSDVRSMCCRLRLDLRELRKKSGGYFGSGESTGSIGVVTINMPRIAYLAKDKEDFYRRLDRMMDIAARSLKVKRTVITKLLEAGLYPYTKRYLGTFDNHFSTIGLVGMNEACLNARWIGKDLTHKEAQEFTKKTLNFMRNKLSDYQEEYGDLYNLEATPAESTSYRLAKHDKEKYPNIITASMGKGENATPYYTNSSHLPVDYTSDIFDALDIQDELQTLYTSGTVFHAFLGQKLESWQAAANLVKKIAENYKLPYYTLSPTYSVCANDGYLAGEHFTCPICGKEAEVYSRITGYYRPVKNWNDGKRQEYKNRTVYDIIHSKSPEQKMKSYGAAEKLAEQAAGKEEPKAAAAADKIEEDGMYPVSYTHLRAHETLANL
;
A
#
# COMPACT_ATOMS: atom_id res chain seq x y z
N TYR A 1 -1.87 -25.65 18.33
CA TYR A 1 -3.25 -25.25 17.95
C TYR A 1 -3.98 -26.31 17.11
N LYS A 2 -3.29 -27.38 16.68
CA LYS A 2 -3.92 -28.44 15.86
C LYS A 2 -5.04 -29.18 16.59
N ASP A 3 -5.04 -29.13 17.92
CA ASP A 3 -5.98 -29.81 18.78
C ASP A 3 -7.26 -28.97 19.07
N CYS A 4 -7.34 -27.74 18.57
CA CYS A 4 -8.41 -26.80 18.87
C CYS A 4 -9.02 -26.18 17.58
N VAL A 5 -9.03 -26.91 16.47
CA VAL A 5 -9.48 -26.39 15.17
C VAL A 5 -10.97 -26.04 15.19
N GLU A 6 -11.79 -26.87 15.84
CA GLU A 6 -13.23 -26.63 15.95
C GLU A 6 -13.53 -25.41 16.81
N GLU A 7 -12.88 -25.27 17.97
CA GLU A 7 -13.04 -24.12 18.84
C GLU A 7 -12.56 -22.81 18.19
N MET A 8 -11.43 -22.88 17.46
CA MET A 8 -10.96 -21.74 16.66
C MET A 8 -11.99 -21.33 15.61
N ALA A 9 -12.61 -22.28 14.91
CA ALA A 9 -13.66 -22.02 13.93
C ALA A 9 -14.89 -21.39 14.60
N MET A 10 -15.31 -21.87 15.77
CA MET A 10 -16.44 -21.31 16.54
C MET A 10 -16.16 -19.88 16.99
N VAL A 11 -14.98 -19.60 17.53
CA VAL A 11 -14.58 -18.24 17.95
C VAL A 11 -14.52 -17.29 16.77
N ASN A 12 -13.91 -17.72 15.66
CA ASN A 12 -13.83 -16.90 14.44
C ASN A 12 -15.22 -16.62 13.86
N LYS A 13 -16.11 -17.61 13.84
CA LYS A 13 -17.51 -17.45 13.40
C LYS A 13 -18.21 -16.40 14.25
N ALA A 14 -18.22 -16.54 15.57
CA ALA A 14 -18.88 -15.62 16.51
C ALA A 14 -18.33 -14.19 16.36
N PHE A 15 -17.02 -14.05 16.18
CA PHE A 15 -16.38 -12.76 15.91
C PHE A 15 -16.89 -12.13 14.62
N ILE A 16 -16.90 -12.86 13.52
CA ILE A 16 -17.30 -12.34 12.21
C ILE A 16 -18.79 -12.00 12.19
N GLU A 17 -19.65 -12.87 12.74
CA GLU A 17 -21.09 -12.60 12.85
C GLU A 17 -21.36 -11.30 13.60
N THR A 18 -20.67 -11.08 14.74
CA THR A 18 -20.79 -9.83 15.51
C THR A 18 -20.33 -8.61 14.70
N MET A 19 -19.24 -8.74 13.93
CA MET A 19 -18.75 -7.66 13.09
C MET A 19 -19.71 -7.31 11.94
N ILE A 20 -20.39 -8.30 11.38
CA ILE A 20 -21.39 -8.13 10.30
C ILE A 20 -22.68 -7.52 10.85
N GLU A 21 -23.13 -7.96 12.03
CA GLU A 21 -24.33 -7.46 12.69
C GLU A 21 -24.20 -5.96 13.02
N GLY A 22 -23.04 -5.57 13.56
CA GLY A 22 -22.77 -4.19 13.93
C GLY A 22 -23.48 -3.75 15.21
N ASP A 23 -23.56 -2.43 15.40
CA ASP A 23 -24.26 -1.81 16.55
C ASP A 23 -25.78 -1.73 16.32
N ALA A 24 -26.51 -1.33 17.38
CA ALA A 24 -27.97 -1.18 17.36
C ALA A 24 -28.48 -0.16 16.31
N ASN A 25 -27.62 0.66 15.72
CA ASN A 25 -27.95 1.63 14.68
C ASN A 25 -27.56 1.12 13.27
N GLY A 26 -27.15 -0.14 13.13
CA GLY A 26 -26.71 -0.73 11.86
C GLY A 26 -25.32 -0.29 11.40
N ARG A 27 -24.50 0.28 12.31
CA ARG A 27 -23.11 0.62 12.01
C ARG A 27 -22.24 -0.61 12.22
N GLY A 28 -21.51 -1.01 11.20
CA GLY A 28 -20.51 -2.08 11.34
C GLY A 28 -19.42 -1.67 12.35
N PHE A 29 -18.94 -2.65 13.13
CA PHE A 29 -17.82 -2.43 14.04
C PHE A 29 -16.53 -2.18 13.27
N GLN A 30 -15.79 -1.15 13.68
CA GLN A 30 -14.52 -0.75 13.07
C GLN A 30 -13.31 -1.42 13.75
N TYR A 31 -13.48 -1.90 14.96
CA TYR A 31 -12.46 -2.52 15.79
C TYR A 31 -13.02 -3.73 16.54
N PRO A 32 -12.19 -4.76 16.80
CA PRO A 32 -10.81 -4.91 16.32
C PRO A 32 -10.75 -5.17 14.81
N ILE A 33 -9.67 -4.70 14.16
CA ILE A 33 -9.46 -4.92 12.72
C ILE A 33 -8.77 -6.29 12.55
N PRO A 34 -9.44 -7.29 11.94
CA PRO A 34 -8.84 -8.60 11.74
C PRO A 34 -7.85 -8.58 10.57
N THR A 35 -6.80 -9.36 10.69
CA THR A 35 -5.88 -9.67 9.59
C THR A 35 -5.87 -11.17 9.34
N TYR A 36 -6.15 -11.55 8.10
CA TYR A 36 -6.12 -12.94 7.67
C TYR A 36 -4.86 -13.22 6.85
N SER A 37 -4.15 -14.29 7.22
CA SER A 37 -2.96 -14.73 6.51
C SER A 37 -3.37 -15.60 5.33
N ILE A 38 -3.01 -15.17 4.13
CA ILE A 38 -3.23 -15.93 2.89
C ILE A 38 -1.96 -16.70 2.58
N THR A 39 -1.97 -17.97 2.93
CA THR A 39 -0.91 -18.94 2.74
C THR A 39 -1.22 -19.88 1.57
N SER A 40 -0.23 -20.65 1.11
CA SER A 40 -0.43 -21.61 0.01
C SER A 40 -1.44 -22.72 0.34
N ASP A 41 -1.64 -22.99 1.63
CA ASP A 41 -2.60 -23.96 2.17
C ASP A 41 -3.91 -23.31 2.67
N PHE A 42 -4.16 -22.04 2.34
CA PHE A 42 -5.41 -21.38 2.71
C PHE A 42 -6.60 -22.12 2.09
N ASP A 43 -7.55 -22.49 2.92
CA ASP A 43 -8.78 -23.18 2.49
C ASP A 43 -9.73 -22.20 1.78
N TRP A 44 -9.87 -22.35 0.48
CA TRP A 44 -10.80 -21.58 -0.36
C TRP A 44 -12.15 -22.25 -0.54
N SER A 45 -12.39 -23.38 0.12
CA SER A 45 -13.64 -24.14 -0.02
C SER A 45 -14.82 -23.38 0.56
N ASP A 46 -16.03 -23.84 0.19
CA ASP A 46 -17.30 -23.26 0.62
C ASP A 46 -17.65 -23.72 2.05
N THR A 47 -16.89 -23.22 3.03
CA THR A 47 -17.17 -23.39 4.46
C THR A 47 -17.99 -22.22 5.00
N GLU A 48 -18.68 -22.44 6.10
CA GLU A 48 -19.44 -21.38 6.79
C GLU A 48 -18.53 -20.19 7.19
N ASN A 49 -17.35 -20.45 7.76
CA ASN A 49 -16.39 -19.42 8.12
C ASN A 49 -15.90 -18.63 6.91
N ASN A 50 -15.63 -19.27 5.78
CA ASN A 50 -15.20 -18.59 4.56
C ASN A 50 -16.32 -17.72 3.97
N ARG A 51 -17.57 -18.23 3.95
CA ARG A 51 -18.72 -17.41 3.54
C ARG A 51 -18.81 -16.14 4.39
N LEU A 52 -18.78 -16.28 5.71
CA LEU A 52 -18.86 -15.14 6.65
C LEU A 52 -17.70 -14.18 6.48
N LEU A 53 -16.45 -14.68 6.37
CA LEU A 53 -15.27 -13.86 6.15
C LEU A 53 -15.41 -12.99 4.90
N PHE A 54 -15.76 -13.62 3.78
CA PHE A 54 -15.85 -12.90 2.51
C PHE A 54 -17.15 -12.10 2.38
N GLU A 55 -18.20 -12.42 3.11
CA GLU A 55 -19.39 -11.57 3.26
C GLU A 55 -19.06 -10.28 4.02
N MET A 56 -18.37 -10.36 5.15
CA MET A 56 -17.85 -9.21 5.89
C MET A 56 -16.92 -8.35 5.02
N THR A 57 -16.08 -9.01 4.22
CA THR A 57 -15.18 -8.33 3.28
C THR A 57 -15.96 -7.60 2.19
N ALA A 58 -16.94 -8.26 1.58
CA ALA A 58 -17.75 -7.69 0.51
C ALA A 58 -18.61 -6.52 0.97
N LYS A 59 -19.16 -6.58 2.18
CA LYS A 59 -20.11 -5.61 2.72
C LYS A 59 -19.41 -4.40 3.36
N TYR A 60 -18.45 -4.65 4.23
CA TYR A 60 -17.81 -3.63 5.06
C TYR A 60 -16.32 -3.42 4.77
N GLY A 61 -15.65 -4.39 4.13
CA GLY A 61 -14.22 -4.31 3.88
C GLY A 61 -13.36 -4.22 5.15
N THR A 62 -13.85 -4.72 6.28
CA THR A 62 -13.16 -4.63 7.57
C THR A 62 -11.83 -5.37 7.57
N PRO A 63 -11.73 -6.62 7.02
CA PRO A 63 -10.50 -7.40 7.06
C PRO A 63 -9.36 -6.84 6.23
N TYR A 64 -8.14 -7.11 6.69
CA TYR A 64 -6.92 -7.05 5.91
C TYR A 64 -6.44 -8.44 5.55
N PHE A 65 -5.72 -8.54 4.44
CA PHE A 65 -5.13 -9.77 3.95
C PHE A 65 -3.61 -9.62 3.89
N SER A 66 -2.90 -10.51 4.60
CA SER A 66 -1.45 -10.61 4.56
C SER A 66 -1.06 -11.73 3.60
N ASN A 67 -0.33 -11.39 2.54
CA ASN A 67 0.01 -12.33 1.47
C ASN A 67 1.33 -13.05 1.75
N TYR A 68 1.27 -14.39 1.79
CA TYR A 68 2.41 -15.28 1.96
C TYR A 68 2.57 -16.27 0.80
N ILE A 69 1.72 -16.19 -0.24
CA ILE A 69 1.82 -17.10 -1.40
C ILE A 69 3.07 -16.78 -2.24
N ASN A 70 3.24 -15.50 -2.61
CA ASN A 70 4.36 -15.03 -3.42
C ASN A 70 5.38 -14.22 -2.59
N SER A 71 5.44 -14.43 -1.29
CA SER A 71 6.32 -13.74 -0.37
C SER A 71 7.51 -14.64 0.00
N ASP A 72 8.66 -14.04 0.24
CA ASP A 72 9.83 -14.68 0.84
C ASP A 72 9.75 -14.78 2.38
N MET A 73 8.59 -14.48 2.96
CA MET A 73 8.34 -14.43 4.39
C MET A 73 7.31 -15.46 4.82
N GLU A 74 7.55 -16.05 5.98
CA GLU A 74 6.60 -16.94 6.64
C GLU A 74 5.68 -16.15 7.60
N PRO A 75 4.46 -16.63 7.88
CA PRO A 75 3.56 -15.99 8.85
C PRO A 75 4.19 -15.78 10.22
N SER A 76 5.13 -16.63 10.61
CA SER A 76 5.90 -16.52 11.86
C SER A 76 6.89 -15.37 11.88
N ASP A 77 7.29 -14.85 10.70
CA ASP A 77 8.24 -13.74 10.54
C ASP A 77 7.61 -12.37 10.69
N VAL A 78 6.30 -12.32 10.83
CA VAL A 78 5.53 -11.09 10.79
C VAL A 78 4.68 -10.92 12.04
N ARG A 79 4.58 -9.70 12.52
CA ARG A 79 3.58 -9.26 13.50
C ARG A 79 2.86 -8.04 12.94
N SER A 80 1.54 -8.05 13.07
CA SER A 80 0.74 -6.87 12.78
C SER A 80 0.78 -5.92 13.98
N MET A 81 1.08 -4.67 13.72
CA MET A 81 0.91 -3.57 14.67
C MET A 81 -0.20 -2.65 14.19
N CYS A 82 -0.86 -1.96 15.12
CA CYS A 82 -2.03 -1.09 14.89
C CYS A 82 -2.04 -0.49 13.47
N CYS A 83 -2.90 0.11 12.91
CA CYS A 83 -2.95 0.82 11.61
C CYS A 83 -2.14 0.21 10.44
N ARG A 84 -1.94 -1.13 10.35
CA ARG A 84 -1.36 -1.82 9.17
C ARG A 84 0.15 -1.91 9.12
N LEU A 85 0.81 -1.80 10.24
CA LEU A 85 2.23 -2.05 10.30
C LEU A 85 2.50 -3.55 10.31
N ARG A 86 3.10 -4.03 9.26
CA ARG A 86 3.75 -5.34 9.21
C ARG A 86 5.17 -5.14 9.70
N LEU A 87 5.53 -5.77 10.81
CA LEU A 87 6.90 -5.79 11.29
C LEU A 87 7.60 -7.02 10.73
N ASP A 88 8.64 -6.81 9.96
CA ASP A 88 9.55 -7.86 9.52
C ASP A 88 10.47 -8.24 10.68
N LEU A 89 10.29 -9.45 11.21
CA LEU A 89 11.04 -9.94 12.36
C LEU A 89 12.36 -10.64 11.98
N ARG A 90 12.71 -10.71 10.70
CA ARG A 90 13.94 -11.38 10.24
C ARG A 90 15.18 -10.73 10.85
N GLU A 91 15.20 -9.40 10.97
CA GLU A 91 16.30 -8.68 11.64
C GLU A 91 16.38 -8.99 13.14
N LEU A 92 15.23 -9.13 13.83
CA LEU A 92 15.19 -9.57 15.21
C LEU A 92 15.75 -10.98 15.39
N ARG A 93 15.41 -11.91 14.48
CA ARG A 93 15.93 -13.27 14.51
C ARG A 93 17.43 -13.33 14.29
N LYS A 94 17.97 -12.52 13.37
CA LYS A 94 19.43 -12.40 13.18
C LYS A 94 20.13 -11.90 14.46
N LYS A 95 19.58 -10.87 15.11
CA LYS A 95 20.12 -10.29 16.33
C LYS A 95 20.06 -11.26 17.53
N SER A 96 19.03 -12.10 17.61
CA SER A 96 18.81 -13.03 18.72
C SER A 96 19.37 -14.44 18.49
N GLY A 97 20.08 -14.69 17.39
CA GLY A 97 20.62 -16.02 17.09
C GLY A 97 19.57 -17.08 16.79
N GLY A 98 18.35 -16.68 16.38
CA GLY A 98 17.28 -17.60 16.00
C GLY A 98 16.48 -18.19 17.17
N TYR A 99 16.57 -17.63 18.37
CA TYR A 99 15.84 -18.12 19.54
C TYR A 99 14.34 -18.05 19.35
N PHE A 100 13.65 -19.15 19.69
CA PHE A 100 12.19 -19.24 19.66
C PHE A 100 11.59 -18.18 20.60
N GLY A 101 10.68 -17.35 20.13
CA GLY A 101 10.11 -16.23 20.90
C GLY A 101 10.78 -14.88 20.71
N SER A 102 11.83 -14.78 19.91
CA SER A 102 12.53 -13.51 19.64
C SER A 102 11.68 -12.43 18.96
N GLY A 103 10.55 -12.81 18.35
CA GLY A 103 9.56 -11.89 17.78
C GLY A 103 8.49 -11.40 18.76
N GLU A 104 8.51 -11.88 19.99
CA GLU A 104 7.64 -11.41 21.06
C GLU A 104 8.20 -10.10 21.64
N SER A 105 7.34 -9.30 22.27
CA SER A 105 7.73 -8.02 22.88
C SER A 105 8.33 -7.00 21.90
N THR A 106 7.89 -7.03 20.64
CA THR A 106 8.29 -6.04 19.62
C THR A 106 7.26 -4.92 19.49
N GLY A 107 7.69 -3.80 18.92
CA GLY A 107 6.84 -2.64 18.69
C GLY A 107 7.57 -1.52 17.94
N SER A 108 7.09 -0.29 18.07
CA SER A 108 7.74 0.89 17.51
C SER A 108 7.99 1.94 18.60
N ILE A 109 9.19 2.51 18.57
CA ILE A 109 9.55 3.66 19.39
C ILE A 109 8.83 4.92 18.92
N GLY A 110 8.63 5.01 17.63
CA GLY A 110 7.97 6.11 16.96
C GLY A 110 8.30 6.19 15.50
N VAL A 111 7.55 7.02 14.80
CA VAL A 111 7.67 7.21 13.35
C VAL A 111 8.05 8.65 13.06
N VAL A 112 9.01 8.85 12.17
CA VAL A 112 9.34 10.15 11.56
C VAL A 112 9.04 10.08 10.07
N THR A 113 8.15 10.93 9.59
CA THR A 113 7.73 10.94 8.17
C THR A 113 8.46 12.05 7.42
N ILE A 114 9.14 11.67 6.35
CA ILE A 114 9.89 12.60 5.49
C ILE A 114 8.96 13.19 4.42
N ASN A 115 9.02 14.53 4.28
CA ASN A 115 8.29 15.27 3.26
C ASN A 115 9.07 15.25 1.93
N MET A 116 8.78 14.26 1.08
CA MET A 116 9.49 14.05 -0.19
C MET A 116 9.24 15.17 -1.22
N PRO A 117 8.00 15.70 -1.37
CA PRO A 117 7.73 16.80 -2.32
C PRO A 117 8.58 18.04 -2.06
N ARG A 118 8.73 18.45 -0.79
CA ARG A 118 9.54 19.61 -0.44
C ARG A 118 11.02 19.41 -0.77
N ILE A 119 11.56 18.21 -0.51
CA ILE A 119 12.95 17.89 -0.86
C ILE A 119 13.15 17.99 -2.37
N ALA A 120 12.26 17.41 -3.16
CA ALA A 120 12.33 17.42 -4.61
C ALA A 120 12.17 18.84 -5.20
N TYR A 121 11.24 19.63 -4.67
CA TYR A 121 11.02 21.01 -5.10
C TYR A 121 12.23 21.91 -4.88
N LEU A 122 12.93 21.73 -3.75
CA LEU A 122 14.10 22.53 -3.38
C LEU A 122 15.40 22.02 -4.00
N ALA A 123 15.42 20.80 -4.52
CA ALA A 123 16.59 20.23 -5.14
C ALA A 123 16.86 20.86 -6.53
N LYS A 124 18.13 21.14 -6.81
CA LYS A 124 18.56 21.67 -8.11
C LYS A 124 18.61 20.57 -9.18
N ASP A 125 19.07 19.40 -8.76
CA ASP A 125 19.29 18.21 -9.56
C ASP A 125 19.12 16.96 -8.70
N LYS A 126 19.35 15.79 -9.29
CA LYS A 126 19.21 14.49 -8.65
C LYS A 126 20.21 14.29 -7.50
N GLU A 127 21.44 14.76 -7.66
CA GLU A 127 22.51 14.67 -6.66
C GLU A 127 22.17 15.51 -5.44
N ASP A 128 21.66 16.73 -5.65
CA ASP A 128 21.19 17.61 -4.57
C ASP A 128 19.97 17.01 -3.85
N PHE A 129 19.09 16.32 -4.56
CA PHE A 129 17.96 15.61 -3.95
C PHE A 129 18.45 14.53 -2.96
N TYR A 130 19.35 13.65 -3.38
CA TYR A 130 19.87 12.60 -2.48
C TYR A 130 20.68 13.17 -1.32
N ARG A 131 21.46 14.23 -1.51
CA ARG A 131 22.18 14.91 -0.44
C ARG A 131 21.22 15.51 0.60
N ARG A 132 20.10 16.09 0.17
CA ARG A 132 19.07 16.62 1.06
C ARG A 132 18.33 15.50 1.78
N LEU A 133 17.98 14.44 1.07
CA LEU A 133 17.32 13.26 1.64
C LEU A 133 18.21 12.61 2.70
N ASP A 134 19.49 12.42 2.42
CA ASP A 134 20.48 11.88 3.34
C ASP A 134 20.51 12.67 4.65
N ARG A 135 20.65 13.98 4.54
CA ARG A 135 20.60 14.87 5.71
C ARG A 135 19.29 14.76 6.50
N MET A 136 18.15 14.66 5.82
CA MET A 136 16.86 14.54 6.51
C MET A 136 16.73 13.19 7.21
N MET A 137 17.25 12.12 6.62
CA MET A 137 17.30 10.80 7.25
C MET A 137 18.21 10.80 8.49
N ASP A 138 19.39 11.43 8.44
CA ASP A 138 20.27 11.56 9.60
C ASP A 138 19.57 12.30 10.77
N ILE A 139 18.84 13.37 10.46
CA ILE A 139 18.07 14.12 11.47
C ILE A 139 16.96 13.22 12.05
N ALA A 140 16.25 12.46 11.20
CA ALA A 140 15.19 11.55 11.63
C ALA A 140 15.74 10.42 12.53
N ALA A 141 16.82 9.77 12.12
CA ALA A 141 17.48 8.71 12.88
C ALA A 141 17.96 9.20 14.24
N ARG A 142 18.63 10.34 14.27
CA ARG A 142 19.10 10.99 15.50
C ARG A 142 17.94 11.38 16.43
N SER A 143 16.85 11.92 15.87
CA SER A 143 15.65 12.25 16.64
C SER A 143 15.04 11.00 17.30
N LEU A 144 14.96 9.88 16.57
CA LEU A 144 14.47 8.60 17.09
C LEU A 144 15.42 8.02 18.15
N LYS A 145 16.73 8.15 17.99
CA LYS A 145 17.72 7.75 19.02
C LYS A 145 17.55 8.54 20.32
N VAL A 146 17.38 9.87 20.23
CA VAL A 146 17.09 10.71 21.39
C VAL A 146 15.78 10.29 22.05
N LYS A 147 14.72 10.08 21.27
CA LYS A 147 13.43 9.61 21.78
C LYS A 147 13.56 8.28 22.51
N ARG A 148 14.26 7.29 21.91
CA ARG A 148 14.52 5.98 22.52
C ARG A 148 15.20 6.14 23.88
N THR A 149 16.26 6.95 23.96
CA THR A 149 16.97 7.21 25.19
C THR A 149 16.06 7.79 26.27
N VAL A 150 15.21 8.76 25.91
CA VAL A 150 14.29 9.40 26.87
C VAL A 150 13.25 8.41 27.38
N ILE A 151 12.55 7.68 26.48
CA ILE A 151 11.49 6.76 26.92
C ILE A 151 12.06 5.56 27.69
N THR A 152 13.28 5.10 27.39
CA THR A 152 13.94 4.05 28.18
C THR A 152 14.18 4.51 29.61
N LYS A 153 14.73 5.74 29.82
CA LYS A 153 14.87 6.31 31.15
C LYS A 153 13.52 6.44 31.90
N LEU A 154 12.46 6.80 31.17
CA LEU A 154 11.13 6.90 31.76
C LEU A 154 10.56 5.52 32.12
N LEU A 155 10.84 4.47 31.32
CA LEU A 155 10.50 3.09 31.61
C LEU A 155 11.19 2.61 32.90
N GLU A 156 12.50 2.87 33.00
CA GLU A 156 13.31 2.55 34.19
C GLU A 156 12.77 3.25 35.44
N ALA A 157 12.38 4.51 35.31
CA ALA A 157 11.76 5.30 36.38
C ALA A 157 10.32 4.87 36.73
N GLY A 158 9.75 3.87 36.04
CA GLY A 158 8.42 3.32 36.33
C GLY A 158 7.25 4.10 35.78
N LEU A 159 7.48 5.07 34.88
CA LEU A 159 6.41 5.87 34.27
C LEU A 159 5.61 5.09 33.20
N TYR A 160 6.08 3.92 32.81
CA TYR A 160 5.36 3.00 31.92
C TYR A 160 5.13 1.65 32.62
N PRO A 161 4.24 1.56 33.65
CA PRO A 161 4.14 0.38 34.51
C PRO A 161 3.69 -0.87 33.74
N TYR A 162 2.75 -0.73 32.81
CA TYR A 162 2.29 -1.85 31.97
C TYR A 162 3.34 -2.30 30.98
N THR A 163 3.99 -1.36 30.30
CA THR A 163 5.07 -1.67 29.35
C THR A 163 6.22 -2.37 30.07
N LYS A 164 6.62 -1.88 31.24
CA LYS A 164 7.68 -2.49 32.07
C LYS A 164 7.31 -3.92 32.48
N ARG A 165 6.04 -4.13 32.87
CA ARG A 165 5.56 -5.45 33.32
C ARG A 165 5.48 -6.47 32.17
N TYR A 166 4.98 -6.08 31.00
CA TYR A 166 4.66 -7.00 29.92
C TYR A 166 5.72 -7.08 28.81
N LEU A 167 6.46 -6.00 28.55
CA LEU A 167 7.50 -5.95 27.52
C LEU A 167 8.91 -5.92 28.10
N GLY A 168 9.10 -5.43 29.32
CA GLY A 168 10.40 -5.36 29.99
C GLY A 168 11.31 -4.25 29.48
N THR A 169 11.64 -4.27 28.20
CA THR A 169 12.56 -3.32 27.54
C THR A 169 11.99 -2.82 26.20
N PHE A 170 12.66 -1.84 25.60
CA PHE A 170 12.40 -1.38 24.23
C PHE A 170 13.41 -1.91 23.20
N ASP A 171 14.25 -2.88 23.57
CA ASP A 171 15.38 -3.33 22.72
C ASP A 171 14.91 -3.95 21.40
N ASN A 172 13.74 -4.61 21.43
CA ASN A 172 13.12 -5.21 20.24
C ASN A 172 12.15 -4.28 19.51
N HIS A 173 12.12 -2.98 19.85
CA HIS A 173 11.25 -2.01 19.20
C HIS A 173 11.98 -1.29 18.08
N PHE A 174 11.27 -1.07 16.97
CA PHE A 174 11.81 -0.39 15.80
C PHE A 174 11.76 1.14 15.93
N SER A 175 12.78 1.80 15.45
CA SER A 175 12.78 3.21 15.09
C SER A 175 12.37 3.31 13.63
N THR A 176 11.20 3.91 13.38
CA THR A 176 10.59 3.88 12.05
C THR A 176 10.80 5.20 11.32
N ILE A 177 11.31 5.14 10.09
CA ILE A 177 11.34 6.27 9.17
C ILE A 177 10.39 5.98 8.03
N GLY A 178 9.48 6.91 7.78
CA GLY A 178 8.52 6.82 6.70
C GLY A 178 8.60 7.99 5.73
N LEU A 179 7.77 7.98 4.71
CA LEU A 179 7.71 9.05 3.71
C LEU A 179 6.26 9.34 3.29
N VAL A 180 6.07 10.54 2.75
CA VAL A 180 4.80 10.98 2.16
C VAL A 180 5.06 11.73 0.85
N GLY A 181 4.16 11.60 -0.11
CA GLY A 181 4.12 12.39 -1.33
C GLY A 181 5.19 12.03 -2.37
N MET A 182 5.55 10.74 -2.51
CA MET A 182 6.54 10.37 -3.52
C MET A 182 6.05 10.67 -4.95
N ASN A 183 4.76 10.55 -5.20
CA ASN A 183 4.15 10.97 -6.47
C ASN A 183 4.42 12.45 -6.75
N GLU A 184 4.11 13.32 -5.81
CA GLU A 184 4.34 14.78 -5.93
C GLU A 184 5.83 15.11 -5.89
N ALA A 185 6.68 14.29 -5.27
CA ALA A 185 8.12 14.45 -5.36
C ALA A 185 8.61 14.25 -6.80
N CYS A 186 8.11 13.25 -7.52
CA CYS A 186 8.43 13.02 -8.92
C CYS A 186 7.97 14.19 -9.80
N LEU A 187 6.77 14.74 -9.55
CA LEU A 187 6.26 15.90 -10.27
C LEU A 187 7.06 17.19 -10.01
N ASN A 188 7.53 17.40 -8.78
CA ASN A 188 8.34 18.56 -8.40
C ASN A 188 9.82 18.42 -8.76
N ALA A 189 10.30 17.21 -9.02
CA ALA A 189 11.66 16.93 -9.46
C ALA A 189 11.84 17.38 -10.93
N ARG A 190 12.56 18.50 -11.16
CA ARG A 190 12.72 19.11 -12.49
C ARG A 190 13.33 18.18 -13.54
N TRP A 191 14.10 17.17 -13.09
CA TRP A 191 14.70 16.14 -13.94
C TRP A 191 13.79 14.95 -14.23
N ILE A 192 12.60 14.89 -13.60
CA ILE A 192 11.55 13.89 -13.85
C ILE A 192 10.32 14.57 -14.45
N GLY A 193 9.65 15.46 -13.67
CA GLY A 193 8.47 16.20 -14.08
C GLY A 193 7.27 15.36 -14.47
N LYS A 194 7.23 14.09 -14.03
CA LYS A 194 6.20 13.10 -14.34
C LYS A 194 5.73 12.43 -13.05
N ASP A 195 4.48 11.97 -13.04
CA ASP A 195 3.90 11.23 -11.91
C ASP A 195 4.29 9.74 -11.91
N LEU A 196 3.87 9.01 -10.89
CA LEU A 196 4.18 7.58 -10.71
C LEU A 196 3.56 6.65 -11.77
N THR A 197 2.72 7.14 -12.65
CA THR A 197 2.20 6.34 -13.77
C THR A 197 3.26 6.11 -14.85
N HIS A 198 4.34 6.90 -14.85
CA HIS A 198 5.43 6.83 -15.81
C HIS A 198 6.63 6.03 -15.30
N LYS A 199 7.21 5.18 -16.15
CA LYS A 199 8.35 4.31 -15.80
C LYS A 199 9.55 5.06 -15.20
N GLU A 200 9.86 6.25 -15.70
CA GLU A 200 10.98 7.07 -15.17
C GLU A 200 10.75 7.46 -13.71
N ALA A 201 9.52 7.83 -13.34
CA ALA A 201 9.15 8.15 -11.98
C ALA A 201 9.15 6.91 -11.07
N GLN A 202 8.70 5.76 -11.60
CA GLN A 202 8.77 4.48 -10.90
C GLN A 202 10.22 4.07 -10.60
N GLU A 203 11.11 4.16 -11.59
CA GLU A 203 12.53 3.86 -11.41
C GLU A 203 13.23 4.82 -10.44
N PHE A 204 12.90 6.09 -10.49
CA PHE A 204 13.40 7.07 -9.52
C PHE A 204 12.90 6.73 -8.10
N THR A 205 11.64 6.35 -7.97
CA THR A 205 11.04 5.95 -6.68
C THR A 205 11.71 4.68 -6.14
N LYS A 206 11.91 3.64 -6.95
CA LYS A 206 12.63 2.42 -6.56
C LYS A 206 14.05 2.73 -6.04
N LYS A 207 14.79 3.56 -6.79
CA LYS A 207 16.14 3.99 -6.38
C LYS A 207 16.11 4.76 -5.07
N THR A 208 15.12 5.61 -4.88
CA THR A 208 14.95 6.39 -3.64
C THR A 208 14.62 5.49 -2.45
N LEU A 209 13.70 4.55 -2.59
CA LEU A 209 13.35 3.60 -1.53
C LEU A 209 14.55 2.69 -1.17
N ASN A 210 15.31 2.22 -2.15
CA ASN A 210 16.53 1.45 -1.90
C ASN A 210 17.62 2.28 -1.22
N PHE A 211 17.80 3.54 -1.61
CA PHE A 211 18.70 4.44 -0.91
C PHE A 211 18.30 4.59 0.56
N MET A 212 17.03 4.81 0.85
CA MET A 212 16.53 4.91 2.23
C MET A 212 16.76 3.61 3.02
N ARG A 213 16.51 2.44 2.41
CA ARG A 213 16.77 1.13 3.03
C ARG A 213 18.23 0.95 3.41
N ASN A 214 19.15 1.28 2.51
CA ASN A 214 20.59 1.17 2.77
C ASN A 214 20.99 2.07 3.95
N LYS A 215 20.51 3.32 3.97
CA LYS A 215 20.76 4.23 5.11
C LYS A 215 20.23 3.69 6.44
N LEU A 216 19.09 2.98 6.44
CA LEU A 216 18.58 2.37 7.67
C LEU A 216 19.50 1.24 8.17
N SER A 217 20.12 0.49 7.26
CA SER A 217 21.13 -0.52 7.63
C SER A 217 22.37 0.15 8.27
N ASP A 218 22.84 1.28 7.69
CA ASP A 218 23.94 2.05 8.26
C ASP A 218 23.59 2.52 9.69
N TYR A 219 22.37 3.01 9.94
CA TYR A 219 21.95 3.44 11.27
C TYR A 219 21.83 2.27 12.25
N GLN A 220 21.44 1.07 11.80
CA GLN A 220 21.44 -0.12 12.65
C GLN A 220 22.85 -0.47 13.12
N GLU A 221 23.84 -0.35 12.24
CA GLU A 221 25.25 -0.54 12.59
C GLU A 221 25.76 0.55 13.53
N GLU A 222 25.46 1.82 13.24
CA GLU A 222 25.94 2.98 14.01
C GLU A 222 25.34 3.03 15.43
N TYR A 223 24.03 2.84 15.57
CA TYR A 223 23.32 3.05 16.83
C TYR A 223 23.04 1.76 17.61
N GLY A 224 23.18 0.59 16.98
CA GLY A 224 22.85 -0.71 17.57
C GLY A 224 21.36 -0.94 17.80
N ASP A 225 20.50 -0.06 17.27
CA ASP A 225 19.03 -0.11 17.38
C ASP A 225 18.42 -0.69 16.10
N LEU A 226 17.15 -1.13 16.18
CA LEU A 226 16.39 -1.58 15.01
C LEU A 226 15.78 -0.40 14.28
N TYR A 227 15.95 -0.37 12.95
CA TYR A 227 15.34 0.63 12.07
C TYR A 227 14.55 -0.05 10.97
N ASN A 228 13.45 0.56 10.53
CA ASN A 228 12.68 0.09 9.39
C ASN A 228 12.09 1.24 8.57
N LEU A 229 11.73 0.92 7.31
CA LEU A 229 11.13 1.84 6.35
C LEU A 229 9.63 1.57 6.25
N GLU A 230 8.83 2.62 6.44
CA GLU A 230 7.36 2.54 6.41
C GLU A 230 6.75 3.35 5.27
N ALA A 231 5.74 2.76 4.63
CA ALA A 231 4.79 3.52 3.83
C ALA A 231 3.83 4.26 4.77
N THR A 232 4.22 5.43 5.25
CA THR A 232 3.47 6.15 6.29
C THR A 232 2.00 6.32 5.92
N PRO A 233 1.07 5.86 6.75
CA PRO A 233 -0.36 6.07 6.56
C PRO A 233 -0.73 7.51 6.94
N ALA A 234 -0.37 8.46 6.07
CA ALA A 234 -0.48 9.89 6.34
C ALA A 234 -1.93 10.36 6.25
N GLU A 235 -2.56 10.60 7.39
CA GLU A 235 -3.90 11.18 7.50
C GLU A 235 -3.82 12.71 7.59
N SER A 236 -3.52 13.24 8.78
CA SER A 236 -3.36 14.69 8.97
C SER A 236 -2.05 15.22 8.40
N THR A 237 -1.00 14.39 8.37
CA THR A 237 0.34 14.77 7.92
C THR A 237 0.34 15.12 6.44
N SER A 238 -0.36 14.38 5.59
CA SER A 238 -0.47 14.64 4.15
C SER A 238 -1.10 16.02 3.86
N TYR A 239 -2.13 16.38 4.59
CA TYR A 239 -2.77 17.69 4.49
C TYR A 239 -1.90 18.82 5.06
N ARG A 240 -1.44 18.64 6.31
CA ARG A 240 -0.69 19.69 7.02
C ARG A 240 0.61 20.07 6.30
N LEU A 241 1.38 19.09 5.83
CA LEU A 241 2.61 19.35 5.11
C LEU A 241 2.34 20.04 3.77
N ALA A 242 1.35 19.59 3.01
CA ALA A 242 0.98 20.22 1.75
C ALA A 242 0.49 21.66 1.92
N LYS A 243 -0.32 21.92 2.96
CA LYS A 243 -0.80 23.26 3.30
C LYS A 243 0.37 24.21 3.60
N HIS A 244 1.26 23.83 4.52
CA HIS A 244 2.42 24.65 4.86
C HIS A 244 3.38 24.83 3.70
N ASP A 245 3.53 23.81 2.85
CA ASP A 245 4.37 23.93 1.66
C ASP A 245 3.77 24.88 0.66
N LYS A 246 2.46 24.85 0.46
CA LYS A 246 1.75 25.75 -0.46
C LYS A 246 1.83 27.21 0.00
N GLU A 247 1.71 27.44 1.32
CA GLU A 247 1.88 28.77 1.92
C GLU A 247 3.29 29.32 1.70
N LYS A 248 4.32 28.48 1.86
CA LYS A 248 5.74 28.89 1.76
C LYS A 248 6.25 28.88 0.31
N TYR A 249 5.76 27.99 -0.50
CA TYR A 249 6.17 27.75 -1.89
C TYR A 249 4.95 27.67 -2.80
N PRO A 250 4.37 28.81 -3.25
CA PRO A 250 3.12 28.82 -4.00
C PRO A 250 3.11 27.94 -5.26
N ASN A 251 4.28 27.73 -5.87
CA ASN A 251 4.45 26.94 -7.09
C ASN A 251 4.69 25.45 -6.85
N ILE A 252 4.76 24.98 -5.58
CA ILE A 252 4.93 23.55 -5.30
C ILE A 252 3.70 22.77 -5.78
N ILE A 253 3.94 21.63 -6.43
CA ILE A 253 2.88 20.77 -6.95
C ILE A 253 2.36 19.91 -5.80
N THR A 254 1.03 19.88 -5.62
CA THR A 254 0.30 19.05 -4.69
C THR A 254 -0.68 18.17 -5.44
N ALA A 255 -1.17 17.08 -4.82
CA ALA A 255 -2.09 16.12 -5.46
C ALA A 255 -3.43 16.74 -5.90
N SER A 256 -3.83 17.87 -5.30
CA SER A 256 -5.06 18.59 -5.65
C SER A 256 -4.86 19.60 -6.80
N MET A 257 -3.63 19.81 -7.27
CA MET A 257 -3.36 20.80 -8.32
C MET A 257 -4.10 20.44 -9.62
N GLY A 258 -4.83 21.41 -10.18
CA GLY A 258 -5.67 21.19 -11.38
C GLY A 258 -7.04 20.58 -11.10
N LYS A 259 -7.41 20.33 -9.84
CA LYS A 259 -8.71 19.73 -9.44
C LYS A 259 -9.78 20.79 -9.07
N GLY A 260 -9.55 22.05 -9.39
CA GLY A 260 -10.45 23.19 -9.15
C GLY A 260 -9.74 24.34 -8.45
N GLU A 261 -10.28 25.57 -8.60
CA GLU A 261 -9.67 26.80 -8.07
C GLU A 261 -9.47 26.80 -6.56
N ASN A 262 -10.37 26.14 -5.81
CA ASN A 262 -10.38 26.09 -4.36
C ASN A 262 -10.06 24.69 -3.80
N ALA A 263 -9.39 23.83 -4.59
CA ALA A 263 -9.07 22.48 -4.15
C ALA A 263 -8.06 22.51 -2.99
N THR A 264 -8.43 21.89 -1.88
CA THR A 264 -7.59 21.82 -0.67
C THR A 264 -6.31 21.02 -0.94
N PRO A 265 -5.12 21.57 -0.62
CA PRO A 265 -3.87 20.88 -0.89
C PRO A 265 -3.69 19.64 0.00
N TYR A 266 -3.21 18.56 -0.60
CA TYR A 266 -2.76 17.36 0.11
C TYR A 266 -1.64 16.67 -0.68
N TYR A 267 -0.92 15.76 -0.04
CA TYR A 267 0.05 14.88 -0.67
C TYR A 267 -0.47 13.45 -0.69
N THR A 268 -0.16 12.72 -1.73
CA THR A 268 -0.45 11.28 -1.82
C THR A 268 0.31 10.52 -0.73
N ASN A 269 -0.31 9.49 -0.15
CA ASN A 269 0.34 8.67 0.87
C ASN A 269 1.56 7.96 0.29
N SER A 270 2.68 7.98 1.02
CA SER A 270 3.92 7.27 0.70
C SER A 270 4.29 7.26 -0.79
N SER A 271 4.39 6.11 -1.42
CA SER A 271 4.60 5.89 -2.86
C SER A 271 3.38 5.34 -3.57
N HIS A 272 2.17 5.63 -3.07
CA HIS A 272 0.94 5.24 -3.76
C HIS A 272 0.73 6.05 -5.04
N LEU A 273 -0.03 5.47 -5.95
CA LEU A 273 -0.49 6.15 -7.16
C LEU A 273 -1.44 7.31 -6.84
N PRO A 274 -1.57 8.30 -7.73
CA PRO A 274 -2.66 9.26 -7.66
C PRO A 274 -4.00 8.55 -7.53
N VAL A 275 -4.85 9.03 -6.63
CA VAL A 275 -6.13 8.37 -6.30
C VAL A 275 -7.16 8.38 -7.44
N ASP A 276 -6.89 9.12 -8.49
CA ASP A 276 -7.73 9.26 -9.68
C ASP A 276 -7.09 8.64 -10.95
N TYR A 277 -6.05 7.83 -10.78
CA TYR A 277 -5.28 7.30 -11.91
C TYR A 277 -6.10 6.34 -12.79
N THR A 278 -6.73 5.35 -12.22
CA THR A 278 -7.41 4.30 -13.00
C THR A 278 -8.58 3.70 -12.23
N SER A 279 -9.58 3.23 -12.98
CA SER A 279 -10.64 2.37 -12.46
C SER A 279 -10.33 0.86 -12.57
N ASP A 280 -9.25 0.47 -13.25
CA ASP A 280 -8.81 -0.91 -13.32
C ASP A 280 -7.85 -1.22 -12.16
N ILE A 281 -8.28 -2.11 -11.24
CA ILE A 281 -7.49 -2.48 -10.07
C ILE A 281 -6.17 -3.16 -10.46
N PHE A 282 -6.15 -3.93 -11.54
CA PHE A 282 -4.96 -4.66 -11.96
C PHE A 282 -3.91 -3.75 -12.60
N ASP A 283 -4.32 -2.65 -13.27
CA ASP A 283 -3.38 -1.61 -13.73
C ASP A 283 -2.70 -0.92 -12.54
N ALA A 284 -3.44 -0.67 -11.46
CA ALA A 284 -2.86 -0.10 -10.25
C ALA A 284 -1.94 -1.09 -9.54
N LEU A 285 -2.31 -2.36 -9.46
CA LEU A 285 -1.51 -3.41 -8.83
C LEU A 285 -0.21 -3.66 -9.58
N ASP A 286 -0.22 -3.65 -10.92
CA ASP A 286 0.96 -3.85 -11.77
C ASP A 286 2.07 -2.81 -11.46
N ILE A 287 1.69 -1.59 -11.10
CA ILE A 287 2.64 -0.53 -10.72
C ILE A 287 3.02 -0.63 -9.23
N GLN A 288 2.05 -0.89 -8.35
CA GLN A 288 2.25 -0.85 -6.91
C GLN A 288 3.00 -2.06 -6.38
N ASP A 289 2.93 -3.20 -7.05
CA ASP A 289 3.54 -4.45 -6.59
C ASP A 289 5.04 -4.30 -6.31
N GLU A 290 5.79 -3.77 -7.27
CA GLU A 290 7.23 -3.56 -7.12
C GLU A 290 7.59 -2.48 -6.08
N LEU A 291 6.77 -1.44 -5.94
CA LEU A 291 7.06 -0.34 -5.02
C LEU A 291 6.78 -0.73 -3.58
N GLN A 292 5.69 -1.46 -3.34
CA GLN A 292 5.28 -1.81 -1.98
C GLN A 292 6.11 -2.93 -1.37
N THR A 293 6.71 -3.79 -2.16
CA THR A 293 7.67 -4.81 -1.68
C THR A 293 8.99 -4.22 -1.17
N LEU A 294 9.30 -2.96 -1.46
CA LEU A 294 10.52 -2.31 -1.01
C LEU A 294 10.44 -1.78 0.44
N TYR A 295 9.28 -1.74 1.04
CA TYR A 295 9.14 -1.35 2.44
C TYR A 295 9.49 -2.51 3.37
N THR A 296 10.21 -2.21 4.44
CA THR A 296 10.61 -3.19 5.47
C THR A 296 9.70 -3.15 6.70
N SER A 297 8.70 -2.28 6.67
CA SER A 297 7.64 -2.13 7.66
C SER A 297 6.28 -2.02 6.97
N GLY A 298 5.34 -1.30 7.59
CA GLY A 298 3.97 -1.17 7.09
C GLY A 298 3.86 -0.62 5.68
N THR A 299 3.13 -1.34 4.86
CA THR A 299 2.59 -0.89 3.60
C THR A 299 1.26 -1.58 3.36
N VAL A 300 0.36 -0.96 2.61
CA VAL A 300 -0.94 -1.55 2.30
C VAL A 300 -1.47 -1.03 0.97
N PHE A 301 -2.04 -1.92 0.20
CA PHE A 301 -2.82 -1.55 -0.97
C PHE A 301 -4.31 -1.49 -0.60
N HIS A 302 -4.94 -0.34 -0.80
CA HIS A 302 -6.36 -0.13 -0.60
C HIS A 302 -7.11 -0.22 -1.92
N ALA A 303 -7.90 -1.26 -2.12
CA ALA A 303 -8.82 -1.36 -3.24
C ALA A 303 -10.11 -0.59 -2.90
N PHE A 304 -10.17 0.68 -3.26
CA PHE A 304 -11.36 1.50 -3.03
C PHE A 304 -12.47 1.13 -4.01
N LEU A 305 -13.60 0.64 -3.47
CA LEU A 305 -14.77 0.24 -4.23
C LEU A 305 -15.92 1.25 -4.00
N GLY A 306 -16.68 1.53 -5.05
CA GLY A 306 -17.79 2.47 -4.97
C GLY A 306 -18.95 1.97 -4.11
N GLN A 307 -19.08 0.64 -3.98
CA GLN A 307 -20.11 -0.01 -3.18
C GLN A 307 -19.67 -1.42 -2.78
N LYS A 308 -20.51 -2.13 -2.05
CA LYS A 308 -20.28 -3.54 -1.71
C LYS A 308 -20.13 -4.41 -2.96
N LEU A 309 -19.35 -5.48 -2.87
CA LEU A 309 -19.30 -6.51 -3.90
C LEU A 309 -20.62 -7.33 -3.91
N GLU A 310 -20.95 -7.87 -5.08
CA GLU A 310 -22.24 -8.55 -5.31
C GLU A 310 -22.40 -9.82 -4.47
N SER A 311 -21.29 -10.52 -4.20
CA SER A 311 -21.30 -11.78 -3.45
C SER A 311 -20.02 -12.00 -2.67
N TRP A 312 -20.06 -12.89 -1.70
CA TRP A 312 -18.88 -13.33 -0.98
C TRP A 312 -17.87 -14.04 -1.90
N GLN A 313 -18.37 -14.76 -2.92
CA GLN A 313 -17.53 -15.42 -3.93
C GLN A 313 -16.73 -14.40 -4.74
N ALA A 314 -17.35 -13.27 -5.11
CA ALA A 314 -16.66 -12.18 -5.81
C ALA A 314 -15.51 -11.61 -4.96
N ALA A 315 -15.75 -11.42 -3.66
CA ALA A 315 -14.70 -10.98 -2.72
C ALA A 315 -13.59 -12.02 -2.58
N ALA A 316 -13.94 -13.31 -2.38
CA ALA A 316 -12.98 -14.40 -2.25
C ALA A 316 -12.12 -14.53 -3.51
N ASN A 317 -12.73 -14.50 -4.70
CA ASN A 317 -12.01 -14.59 -5.96
C ASN A 317 -11.07 -13.41 -6.19
N LEU A 318 -11.46 -12.19 -5.83
CA LEU A 318 -10.60 -11.03 -5.96
C LEU A 318 -9.41 -11.11 -5.00
N VAL A 319 -9.65 -11.45 -3.73
CA VAL A 319 -8.58 -11.66 -2.73
C VAL A 319 -7.61 -12.74 -3.20
N LYS A 320 -8.12 -13.88 -3.68
CA LYS A 320 -7.33 -14.98 -4.22
C LYS A 320 -6.48 -14.55 -5.41
N LYS A 321 -7.07 -13.89 -6.40
CA LYS A 321 -6.36 -13.40 -7.59
C LYS A 321 -5.23 -12.43 -7.24
N ILE A 322 -5.44 -11.53 -6.29
CA ILE A 322 -4.39 -10.62 -5.83
C ILE A 322 -3.25 -11.44 -5.19
N ALA A 323 -3.58 -12.35 -4.28
CA ALA A 323 -2.57 -13.14 -3.57
C ALA A 323 -1.74 -14.03 -4.51
N GLU A 324 -2.35 -14.65 -5.50
CA GLU A 324 -1.70 -15.58 -6.42
C GLU A 324 -0.85 -14.89 -7.51
N ASN A 325 -1.18 -13.65 -7.89
CA ASN A 325 -0.52 -12.97 -9.01
C ASN A 325 0.45 -11.87 -8.61
N TYR A 326 0.39 -11.39 -7.36
CA TYR A 326 1.20 -10.27 -6.89
C TYR A 326 2.01 -10.63 -5.64
N LYS A 327 3.17 -10.00 -5.49
CA LYS A 327 4.03 -10.08 -4.30
C LYS A 327 3.63 -9.10 -3.21
N LEU A 328 2.62 -8.30 -3.48
CA LEU A 328 2.08 -7.28 -2.60
C LEU A 328 1.84 -7.85 -1.19
N PRO A 329 2.52 -7.35 -0.15
CA PRO A 329 2.54 -8.03 1.15
C PRO A 329 1.25 -7.89 1.95
N TYR A 330 0.47 -6.80 1.70
CA TYR A 330 -0.67 -6.46 2.54
C TYR A 330 -1.68 -5.64 1.78
N TYR A 331 -2.95 -6.04 1.78
CA TYR A 331 -4.01 -5.36 1.03
C TYR A 331 -5.38 -5.54 1.68
N THR A 332 -6.33 -4.71 1.26
CA THR A 332 -7.71 -4.78 1.72
C THR A 332 -8.66 -4.29 0.64
N LEU A 333 -9.86 -4.87 0.60
CA LEU A 333 -10.97 -4.36 -0.20
C LEU A 333 -11.70 -3.30 0.62
N SER A 334 -12.00 -2.16 0.04
CA SER A 334 -12.53 -0.99 0.78
C SER A 334 -13.80 -0.45 0.11
N PRO A 335 -14.95 -1.14 0.26
CA PRO A 335 -16.22 -0.65 -0.24
C PRO A 335 -16.64 0.63 0.49
N THR A 336 -17.31 1.52 -0.22
CA THR A 336 -18.02 2.67 0.38
C THR A 336 -19.43 2.23 0.76
N TYR A 337 -19.90 2.66 1.92
CA TYR A 337 -21.27 2.44 2.37
C TYR A 337 -21.77 3.64 3.15
N SER A 338 -23.07 3.71 3.35
CA SER A 338 -23.70 4.76 4.15
C SER A 338 -24.58 4.17 5.25
N VAL A 339 -24.82 4.94 6.29
CA VAL A 339 -25.70 4.53 7.41
C VAL A 339 -26.72 5.62 7.65
N CYS A 340 -28.00 5.26 7.52
CA CYS A 340 -29.11 6.09 7.92
C CYS A 340 -29.52 5.73 9.35
N ALA A 341 -29.76 6.74 10.19
CA ALA A 341 -30.21 6.50 11.57
C ALA A 341 -31.57 5.77 11.66
N ASN A 342 -32.42 5.87 10.61
CA ASN A 342 -33.72 5.23 10.58
C ASN A 342 -33.71 3.89 9.85
N ASP A 343 -32.99 3.81 8.70
CA ASP A 343 -33.08 2.70 7.77
C ASP A 343 -31.81 1.81 7.76
N GLY A 344 -30.82 2.15 8.62
CA GLY A 344 -29.60 1.38 8.79
C GLY A 344 -28.63 1.45 7.60
N TYR A 345 -28.04 0.32 7.25
CA TYR A 345 -27.03 0.19 6.22
C TYR A 345 -27.57 0.44 4.80
N LEU A 346 -26.83 1.25 4.04
CA LEU A 346 -27.07 1.55 2.63
C LEU A 346 -25.78 1.24 1.82
N ALA A 347 -25.90 0.50 0.74
CA ALA A 347 -24.75 0.21 -0.13
C ALA A 347 -24.37 1.44 -0.95
N GLY A 348 -23.08 1.79 -0.99
CA GLY A 348 -22.56 2.92 -1.74
C GLY A 348 -22.67 4.27 -1.01
N GLU A 349 -22.40 5.35 -1.76
CA GLU A 349 -22.38 6.72 -1.26
C GLU A 349 -23.77 7.34 -1.30
N HIS A 350 -24.32 7.63 -0.12
CA HIS A 350 -25.60 8.33 0.05
C HIS A 350 -25.48 9.36 1.17
N PHE A 351 -25.34 10.64 0.84
CA PHE A 351 -25.41 11.73 1.83
C PHE A 351 -26.85 12.00 2.31
N THR A 352 -27.81 11.60 1.47
CA THR A 352 -29.24 11.60 1.81
C THR A 352 -29.78 10.19 1.62
N CYS A 353 -30.49 9.69 2.61
CA CYS A 353 -31.08 8.36 2.56
C CYS A 353 -32.12 8.26 1.42
N PRO A 354 -32.00 7.32 0.49
CA PRO A 354 -32.93 7.17 -0.62
C PRO A 354 -34.30 6.62 -0.17
N ILE A 355 -34.40 6.10 1.07
CA ILE A 355 -35.64 5.51 1.61
C ILE A 355 -36.46 6.57 2.34
N CYS A 356 -35.87 7.28 3.34
CA CYS A 356 -36.60 8.22 4.18
C CYS A 356 -36.27 9.70 3.93
N GLY A 357 -35.32 10.02 3.04
CA GLY A 357 -34.95 11.40 2.69
C GLY A 357 -34.14 12.15 3.75
N LYS A 358 -33.77 11.50 4.87
CA LYS A 358 -32.97 12.11 5.93
C LYS A 358 -31.46 12.04 5.60
N GLU A 359 -30.66 12.83 6.32
CA GLU A 359 -29.18 12.75 6.25
C GLU A 359 -28.71 11.34 6.58
N ALA A 360 -27.78 10.83 5.77
CA ALA A 360 -27.07 9.59 6.02
C ALA A 360 -25.58 9.84 6.15
N GLU A 361 -24.90 9.05 6.95
CA GLU A 361 -23.45 9.13 7.15
C GLU A 361 -22.73 8.23 6.14
N VAL A 362 -21.91 8.85 5.28
CA VAL A 362 -21.07 8.11 4.32
C VAL A 362 -19.80 7.64 5.01
N TYR A 363 -19.54 6.34 4.97
CA TYR A 363 -18.35 5.69 5.50
C TYR A 363 -17.43 5.27 4.38
N SER A 364 -16.17 5.67 4.47
CA SER A 364 -15.10 5.17 3.63
C SER A 364 -13.82 5.05 4.45
N ARG A 365 -12.84 4.29 3.94
CA ARG A 365 -11.57 4.12 4.62
C ARG A 365 -10.71 5.37 4.42
N ILE A 366 -10.39 6.06 5.51
CA ILE A 366 -9.61 7.31 5.45
C ILE A 366 -8.13 7.01 5.12
N THR A 367 -7.54 6.12 5.88
CA THR A 367 -6.24 5.49 5.63
C THR A 367 -6.26 4.03 6.04
N GLY A 368 -6.50 3.68 7.29
CA GLY A 368 -6.49 2.33 7.78
C GLY A 368 -7.76 1.87 8.44
N TYR A 369 -8.64 2.76 8.68
CA TYR A 369 -9.90 2.49 9.34
C TYR A 369 -11.00 3.30 8.68
N TYR A 370 -12.22 2.81 8.82
CA TYR A 370 -13.40 3.52 8.35
C TYR A 370 -13.78 4.65 9.31
N ARG A 371 -14.20 5.75 8.72
CA ARG A 371 -14.71 6.90 9.46
C ARG A 371 -15.72 7.64 8.60
N PRO A 372 -16.77 8.24 9.18
CA PRO A 372 -17.67 9.12 8.42
C PRO A 372 -16.88 10.22 7.69
N VAL A 373 -17.08 10.34 6.38
CA VAL A 373 -16.34 11.28 5.52
C VAL A 373 -16.51 12.72 6.02
N LYS A 374 -17.67 13.06 6.59
CA LYS A 374 -17.92 14.38 7.18
C LYS A 374 -16.96 14.76 8.31
N ASN A 375 -16.36 13.77 8.98
CA ASN A 375 -15.43 13.94 10.10
C ASN A 375 -13.94 13.93 9.67
N TRP A 376 -13.65 13.88 8.36
CA TRP A 376 -12.28 13.93 7.87
C TRP A 376 -11.75 15.35 7.83
N ASN A 377 -10.41 15.53 7.89
CA ASN A 377 -9.80 16.82 7.63
C ASN A 377 -9.99 17.25 6.17
N ASP A 378 -9.81 18.54 5.88
CA ASP A 378 -10.11 19.13 4.58
C ASP A 378 -9.31 18.48 3.43
N GLY A 379 -8.02 18.17 3.66
CA GLY A 379 -7.19 17.51 2.66
C GLY A 379 -7.65 16.09 2.36
N LYS A 380 -8.06 15.33 3.36
CA LYS A 380 -8.61 13.98 3.17
C LYS A 380 -10.01 14.00 2.54
N ARG A 381 -10.83 15.00 2.83
CA ARG A 381 -12.10 15.21 2.11
C ARG A 381 -11.86 15.54 0.65
N GLN A 382 -10.82 16.33 0.35
CA GLN A 382 -10.44 16.61 -1.04
C GLN A 382 -9.93 15.35 -1.74
N GLU A 383 -9.08 14.56 -1.09
CA GLU A 383 -8.63 13.27 -1.62
C GLU A 383 -9.82 12.34 -1.93
N TYR A 384 -10.80 12.26 -1.02
CA TYR A 384 -12.01 11.46 -1.22
C TYR A 384 -12.79 11.90 -2.47
N LYS A 385 -12.97 13.20 -2.67
CA LYS A 385 -13.63 13.76 -3.86
C LYS A 385 -12.87 13.43 -5.16
N ASN A 386 -11.56 13.29 -5.08
CA ASN A 386 -10.71 13.00 -6.23
C ASN A 386 -10.59 11.50 -6.51
N ARG A 387 -11.03 10.62 -5.61
CA ARG A 387 -10.89 9.17 -5.76
C ARG A 387 -11.66 8.63 -6.96
N THR A 388 -10.97 7.91 -7.82
CA THR A 388 -11.58 6.99 -8.77
C THR A 388 -11.73 5.64 -8.08
N VAL A 389 -12.95 5.12 -8.03
CA VAL A 389 -13.21 3.79 -7.47
C VAL A 389 -12.92 2.72 -8.51
N TYR A 390 -12.43 1.55 -8.04
CA TYR A 390 -12.15 0.45 -8.95
C TYR A 390 -13.45 -0.23 -9.41
N ASP A 391 -13.54 -0.44 -10.73
CA ASP A 391 -14.60 -1.21 -11.38
C ASP A 391 -14.14 -2.66 -11.54
N ILE A 392 -14.54 -3.50 -10.61
CA ILE A 392 -14.08 -4.89 -10.56
C ILE A 392 -14.66 -5.73 -11.72
N ILE A 393 -15.83 -5.36 -12.23
CA ILE A 393 -16.51 -6.10 -13.32
C ILE A 393 -15.75 -5.93 -14.63
N HIS A 394 -15.28 -4.71 -14.92
CA HIS A 394 -14.59 -4.39 -16.18
C HIS A 394 -13.06 -4.44 -16.07
N SER A 395 -12.51 -4.64 -14.87
CA SER A 395 -11.06 -4.80 -14.67
C SER A 395 -10.55 -6.10 -15.31
N LYS A 396 -9.43 -6.01 -16.04
CA LYS A 396 -8.84 -7.15 -16.75
C LYS A 396 -7.73 -7.78 -15.91
N SER A 397 -7.93 -9.03 -15.50
CA SER A 397 -6.89 -9.77 -14.79
C SER A 397 -5.61 -9.94 -15.65
N PRO A 398 -4.44 -10.19 -15.03
CA PRO A 398 -3.19 -10.44 -15.76
C PRO A 398 -3.34 -11.50 -16.86
N GLU A 399 -4.04 -12.58 -16.59
CA GLU A 399 -4.34 -13.65 -17.58
C GLU A 399 -5.19 -13.14 -18.75
N GLN A 400 -6.16 -12.29 -18.48
CA GLN A 400 -7.03 -11.71 -19.52
C GLN A 400 -6.27 -10.68 -20.37
N LYS A 401 -5.36 -9.90 -19.75
CA LYS A 401 -4.45 -8.99 -20.46
C LYS A 401 -3.52 -9.80 -21.38
N MET A 402 -2.88 -10.85 -20.90
CA MET A 402 -2.02 -11.73 -21.72
C MET A 402 -2.77 -12.33 -22.90
N LYS A 403 -4.00 -12.83 -22.69
CA LYS A 403 -4.84 -13.34 -23.78
C LYS A 403 -5.21 -12.27 -24.81
N SER A 404 -5.46 -11.03 -24.37
CA SER A 404 -5.77 -9.92 -25.27
C SER A 404 -4.55 -9.45 -26.07
N TYR A 405 -3.35 -9.45 -25.48
CA TYR A 405 -2.10 -9.16 -26.20
C TYR A 405 -1.77 -10.24 -27.23
N GLY A 406 -1.84 -11.53 -26.86
CA GLY A 406 -1.61 -12.64 -27.80
C GLY A 406 -2.66 -12.71 -28.92
N ALA A 407 -3.89 -12.27 -28.69
CA ALA A 407 -4.89 -12.14 -29.74
C ALA A 407 -4.60 -10.94 -30.66
N ALA A 408 -4.12 -9.82 -30.12
CA ALA A 408 -3.71 -8.65 -30.90
C ALA A 408 -2.46 -8.91 -31.76
N GLU A 409 -1.46 -9.65 -31.22
CA GLU A 409 -0.30 -10.08 -32.00
C GLU A 409 -0.69 -11.00 -33.15
N LYS A 410 -1.55 -12.00 -32.92
CA LYS A 410 -2.08 -12.88 -33.96
C LYS A 410 -2.87 -12.14 -35.03
N LEU A 411 -3.64 -11.10 -34.63
CA LEU A 411 -4.37 -10.25 -35.58
C LEU A 411 -3.40 -9.36 -36.36
N ALA A 412 -2.35 -8.85 -35.76
CA ALA A 412 -1.31 -8.08 -36.43
C ALA A 412 -0.51 -8.94 -37.42
N GLU A 413 -0.14 -10.17 -37.05
CA GLU A 413 0.51 -11.13 -37.94
C GLU A 413 -0.41 -11.53 -39.12
N GLN A 414 -1.70 -11.72 -38.87
CA GLN A 414 -2.68 -12.00 -39.94
C GLN A 414 -2.93 -10.81 -40.87
N ALA A 415 -2.80 -9.58 -40.36
CA ALA A 415 -2.87 -8.36 -41.16
C ALA A 415 -1.60 -8.14 -42.00
N ALA A 416 -0.43 -8.41 -41.41
CA ALA A 416 0.86 -8.34 -42.10
C ALA A 416 1.01 -9.43 -43.18
N GLY A 417 0.38 -10.60 -43.02
CA GLY A 417 0.38 -11.69 -44.00
C GLY A 417 -0.56 -11.51 -45.17
N LYS A 418 -1.30 -10.40 -45.27
CA LYS A 418 -2.24 -10.10 -46.37
C LYS A 418 -1.76 -9.03 -47.33
N GLU A 419 -0.58 -8.47 -47.15
CA GLU A 419 0.07 -7.62 -48.17
C GLU A 419 0.94 -8.47 -49.09
N GLU A 420 0.41 -8.80 -50.25
CA GLU A 420 1.20 -9.36 -51.35
C GLU A 420 2.21 -8.29 -51.84
N PRO A 421 3.47 -8.69 -52.14
CA PRO A 421 4.46 -7.78 -52.61
C PRO A 421 4.23 -7.47 -54.11
N LYS A 422 3.90 -6.22 -54.46
CA LYS A 422 4.09 -5.72 -55.81
C LYS A 422 5.56 -5.32 -56.00
N ALA A 423 6.14 -6.01 -56.97
CA ALA A 423 7.50 -5.93 -57.46
C ALA A 423 7.92 -4.49 -57.90
N ALA A 424 9.16 -4.11 -57.71
CA ALA A 424 10.22 -4.18 -58.66
C ALA A 424 11.38 -3.22 -58.33
N ALA A 425 12.55 -3.82 -58.30
CA ALA A 425 13.81 -3.41 -58.90
C ALA A 425 14.32 -1.95 -58.75
N ALA A 426 15.41 -1.81 -58.01
CA ALA A 426 16.69 -1.41 -58.59
C ALA A 426 17.78 -1.41 -57.52
N ALA A 427 18.86 -2.03 -57.81
CA ALA A 427 20.09 -2.10 -57.05
C ALA A 427 20.76 -0.73 -56.96
N ASP A 428 21.42 -0.47 -55.83
CA ASP A 428 22.85 -0.17 -55.86
C ASP A 428 23.48 -0.32 -54.48
N LYS A 429 24.66 -0.89 -54.51
CA LYS A 429 25.57 -1.18 -53.40
C LYS A 429 26.09 0.12 -52.79
N ILE A 430 26.31 0.16 -51.48
CA ILE A 430 27.51 0.73 -50.85
C ILE A 430 27.79 0.00 -49.54
N GLU A 431 29.07 -0.24 -49.34
CA GLU A 431 29.75 -1.04 -48.33
C GLU A 431 29.67 -0.52 -46.88
N GLU A 432 29.81 -1.48 -45.99
CA GLU A 432 30.43 -1.54 -44.65
C GLU A 432 30.81 -0.24 -43.96
N ASP A 433 30.24 -0.02 -42.74
CA ASP A 433 31.06 0.02 -41.54
C ASP A 433 30.15 -0.19 -40.29
N GLY A 434 30.65 -1.02 -39.40
CA GLY A 434 29.93 -1.58 -38.27
C GLY A 434 29.60 -0.62 -37.16
N MET A 435 28.43 -0.82 -36.59
CA MET A 435 28.14 -0.82 -35.16
C MET A 435 26.69 -1.25 -34.92
N TYR A 436 26.55 -2.40 -34.32
CA TYR A 436 25.23 -2.92 -33.92
C TYR A 436 24.71 -2.21 -32.66
N PRO A 437 23.49 -1.73 -32.66
CA PRO A 437 22.74 -1.58 -31.43
C PRO A 437 21.94 -2.86 -31.15
N VAL A 438 22.39 -3.60 -30.18
CA VAL A 438 21.69 -4.77 -29.66
C VAL A 438 20.41 -4.28 -28.95
N SER A 439 19.26 -4.56 -29.55
CA SER A 439 17.98 -4.41 -28.87
C SER A 439 17.81 -5.53 -27.85
N TYR A 440 18.02 -5.22 -26.58
CA TYR A 440 17.63 -6.08 -25.46
C TYR A 440 16.17 -5.81 -25.10
N THR A 441 15.27 -6.48 -25.78
CA THR A 441 13.91 -6.68 -25.28
C THR A 441 13.48 -8.10 -25.62
N HIS A 442 13.03 -8.85 -24.60
CA HIS A 442 12.41 -10.17 -24.65
C HIS A 442 13.32 -11.42 -24.51
N LEU A 443 14.17 -11.48 -23.47
CA LEU A 443 14.66 -12.79 -23.00
C LEU A 443 15.09 -12.70 -21.52
N ARG A 444 14.15 -12.55 -20.59
CA ARG A 444 14.41 -12.73 -19.15
C ARG A 444 13.25 -13.25 -18.31
N ALA A 445 12.26 -13.86 -18.91
CA ALA A 445 11.19 -14.53 -18.17
C ALA A 445 11.36 -16.06 -18.07
N HIS A 446 12.33 -16.67 -18.73
CA HIS A 446 12.47 -18.13 -18.77
C HIS A 446 13.75 -18.73 -18.21
N GLU A 447 14.74 -17.93 -17.82
CA GLU A 447 16.01 -18.48 -17.29
C GLU A 447 16.17 -18.42 -15.77
N THR A 448 15.26 -17.82 -15.04
CA THR A 448 15.34 -17.73 -13.56
C THR A 448 14.65 -18.89 -12.83
N LEU A 449 13.99 -19.80 -13.54
CA LEU A 449 13.32 -20.96 -12.96
C LEU A 449 14.09 -22.30 -13.12
N ALA A 450 15.29 -22.26 -13.67
CA ALA A 450 16.08 -23.47 -13.88
C ALA A 450 17.33 -23.60 -12.98
N ASN A 451 17.61 -22.64 -12.09
CA ASN A 451 18.79 -22.67 -11.22
C ASN A 451 18.51 -22.18 -9.79
N LEU A 452 17.41 -22.63 -9.19
CA LEU A 452 17.23 -22.65 -7.73
C LEU A 452 16.59 -23.97 -7.33
#